data_169d935cead62545cd909f417b56f75a
#
_entry.id   169d935cead62545cd909f417b56f75a
#
_cell.length_a   1.000
_cell.length_b   1.000
_cell.length_c   1.000
_cell.angle_alpha   90.00
_cell.angle_beta   90.00
_cell.angle_gamma   90.00
#
_symmetry.space_group_name_H-M   'P 1'
#
loop_
_entity.id
_entity.type
_entity.pdbx_description
1 polymer ?
#
loop_
_entity_poly.entity_id
_entity_poly.type
_entity_poly.pdbx_seq_one_letter_code
_entity_poly.pdbx_strand_id
1 'polypeptide(L)'
;MGAVLFATSCSLDQDPISDFSEITVGGKDTTDTSVKFKTKEEMKTQYDGIYKAIQNAQEAWYADMLVLNETHSDNAYCGSSGAELTSLEQQTQDGTNKNIERDWNAFLGYINTANRVINNVDLVPDQSLTQAERKQWKAEAKIWRAWILFDMVRLWGDVPVVTEEAPDITAENVEEVYPLLYPSRKPVAEVYAQIISDLNAALKPGGAPAVNAGNKFLLTKSVANALLARVYAEKPVRDYAKVIQYAEAVQNDGFKLVPDFSDLFSVNDAKTDVNFRNTSESIFEVTYPVGSGNWVTWMFGIDHVDPNSTYNWAKWITPSRDLIQAYENEGDNVRMNQAIVWGQPSWSNHYPSDHYPFMYKTRSKYNSIIKIRLADILLLKAEAYVETGNLQAAAALVNTVR
;
A
#
# COMPACT_ATOMS: atom_id res chain seq x y z
N MET A 1 3.88 20.17 -88.31
CA MET A 1 4.16 18.99 -87.48
C MET A 1 4.27 19.45 -86.04
N GLY A 2 3.23 19.29 -85.23
CA GLY A 2 3.22 19.62 -83.80
C GLY A 2 3.46 18.34 -82.99
N ALA A 3 4.52 18.33 -82.21
CA ALA A 3 4.82 17.24 -81.30
C ALA A 3 4.08 17.47 -79.99
N VAL A 4 3.15 16.55 -79.60
CA VAL A 4 2.46 16.52 -78.36
C VAL A 4 3.34 15.73 -77.39
N LEU A 5 3.88 16.42 -76.38
CA LEU A 5 4.57 15.81 -75.25
C LEU A 5 3.51 15.32 -74.26
N PHE A 6 3.41 13.99 -74.08
CA PHE A 6 2.68 13.40 -72.98
C PHE A 6 3.58 13.45 -71.71
N ALA A 7 3.21 14.27 -70.72
CA ALA A 7 3.74 14.20 -69.39
C ALA A 7 3.04 13.05 -68.66
N THR A 8 3.76 11.95 -68.41
CA THR A 8 3.33 10.94 -67.45
C THR A 8 3.49 11.48 -66.06
N SER A 9 2.39 11.82 -65.41
CA SER A 9 2.32 12.11 -64.01
C SER A 9 2.73 10.86 -63.23
N CYS A 10 3.77 10.93 -62.40
CA CYS A 10 4.05 9.89 -61.40
C CYS A 10 2.84 9.83 -60.45
N SER A 11 2.24 8.67 -60.34
CA SER A 11 1.24 8.43 -59.32
C SER A 11 1.94 8.50 -57.95
N LEU A 12 1.40 9.30 -57.05
CA LEU A 12 1.83 9.42 -55.65
C LEU A 12 1.31 8.27 -54.79
N ASP A 13 0.56 7.33 -55.35
CA ASP A 13 0.14 6.11 -54.69
C ASP A 13 1.23 5.06 -54.79
N GLN A 14 2.22 5.19 -53.95
CA GLN A 14 3.16 4.07 -53.66
C GLN A 14 2.71 3.48 -52.33
N ASP A 15 2.40 2.18 -52.34
CA ASP A 15 2.21 1.43 -51.11
C ASP A 15 3.47 1.52 -50.23
N PRO A 16 3.32 1.71 -48.92
CA PRO A 16 4.44 1.78 -47.99
C PRO A 16 5.26 0.49 -48.00
N ILE A 17 6.58 0.60 -48.20
CA ILE A 17 7.53 -0.53 -48.36
C ILE A 17 8.04 -1.02 -46.99
N SER A 18 7.24 -1.06 -45.94
CA SER A 18 7.68 -1.63 -44.69
C SER A 18 6.66 -2.61 -44.13
N ASP A 19 7.12 -3.76 -43.68
CA ASP A 19 6.30 -4.80 -43.04
C ASP A 19 5.50 -4.30 -41.84
N PHE A 20 5.89 -3.14 -41.28
CA PHE A 20 5.14 -2.46 -40.21
C PHE A 20 3.87 -1.73 -40.68
N SER A 21 3.77 -1.39 -41.95
CA SER A 21 2.62 -0.66 -42.49
C SER A 21 1.47 -1.59 -42.87
N GLU A 22 1.71 -2.85 -43.19
CA GLU A 22 0.68 -3.84 -43.46
C GLU A 22 -0.14 -4.21 -42.21
N ILE A 23 0.50 -4.14 -41.05
CA ILE A 23 -0.18 -4.38 -39.75
C ILE A 23 -1.20 -3.28 -39.44
N THR A 24 -0.99 -2.07 -39.97
CA THR A 24 -1.82 -0.89 -39.63
C THR A 24 -2.95 -0.65 -40.67
N VAL A 25 -2.84 -1.13 -41.91
CA VAL A 25 -3.75 -0.74 -42.99
C VAL A 25 -4.55 -1.92 -43.62
N GLY A 26 -4.15 -3.17 -43.39
CA GLY A 26 -4.66 -4.32 -44.15
C GLY A 26 -5.68 -5.23 -43.46
N GLY A 27 -5.98 -5.04 -42.22
CA GLY A 27 -6.89 -5.93 -41.49
C GLY A 27 -8.12 -5.19 -40.96
N LYS A 28 -9.26 -5.28 -41.65
CA LYS A 28 -10.52 -5.34 -40.92
C LYS A 28 -10.49 -6.66 -40.15
N ASP A 29 -9.70 -6.68 -39.07
CA ASP A 29 -9.83 -7.69 -38.05
C ASP A 29 -11.19 -7.44 -37.39
N THR A 30 -12.16 -8.28 -37.70
CA THR A 30 -13.48 -8.32 -37.05
C THR A 30 -13.39 -8.89 -35.62
N THR A 31 -12.21 -8.91 -35.04
CA THR A 31 -12.02 -9.15 -33.61
C THR A 31 -12.54 -7.92 -32.87
N ASP A 32 -13.48 -8.16 -32.02
CA ASP A 32 -14.08 -7.17 -31.13
C ASP A 32 -12.94 -6.47 -30.35
N THR A 33 -12.54 -5.27 -30.79
CA THR A 33 -11.46 -4.47 -30.21
C THR A 33 -11.84 -3.91 -28.83
N SER A 34 -13.10 -4.13 -28.39
CA SER A 34 -13.61 -3.69 -27.09
C SER A 34 -13.06 -4.50 -25.91
N VAL A 35 -12.53 -5.72 -26.14
CA VAL A 35 -12.06 -6.62 -25.08
C VAL A 35 -10.52 -6.63 -25.03
N LYS A 36 -9.98 -5.94 -24.04
CA LYS A 36 -8.54 -5.75 -23.84
C LYS A 36 -7.80 -7.04 -23.48
N PHE A 37 -8.41 -7.94 -22.70
CA PHE A 37 -7.85 -9.22 -22.27
C PHE A 37 -8.77 -10.36 -22.73
N LYS A 38 -8.21 -11.32 -23.45
CA LYS A 38 -8.98 -12.39 -24.11
C LYS A 38 -8.93 -13.70 -23.34
N THR A 39 -7.89 -13.93 -22.56
CA THR A 39 -7.67 -15.19 -21.82
C THR A 39 -7.63 -14.99 -20.30
N LYS A 40 -7.86 -16.08 -19.57
CA LYS A 40 -7.70 -16.13 -18.10
C LYS A 40 -6.27 -15.77 -17.69
N GLU A 41 -5.27 -16.24 -18.40
CA GLU A 41 -3.85 -16.02 -18.12
C GLU A 41 -3.47 -14.54 -18.26
N GLU A 42 -3.97 -13.87 -19.30
CA GLU A 42 -3.76 -12.44 -19.48
C GLU A 42 -4.37 -11.63 -18.33
N MET A 43 -5.60 -11.96 -17.94
CA MET A 43 -6.27 -11.31 -16.82
C MET A 43 -5.62 -11.64 -15.47
N LYS A 44 -5.17 -12.90 -15.31
CA LYS A 44 -4.43 -13.33 -14.11
C LYS A 44 -3.12 -12.56 -13.96
N THR A 45 -2.43 -12.27 -15.04
CA THR A 45 -1.22 -11.44 -15.02
C THR A 45 -1.51 -10.04 -14.47
N GLN A 46 -2.66 -9.45 -14.78
CA GLN A 46 -3.06 -8.15 -14.24
C GLN A 46 -3.44 -8.26 -12.74
N TYR A 47 -4.16 -9.32 -12.38
CA TYR A 47 -4.50 -9.58 -10.98
C TYR A 47 -3.25 -9.84 -10.12
N ASP A 48 -2.32 -10.69 -10.56
CA ASP A 48 -1.03 -10.91 -9.90
C ASP A 48 -0.20 -9.63 -9.82
N GLY A 49 -0.37 -8.74 -10.80
CA GLY A 49 0.22 -7.41 -10.84
C GLY A 49 -0.14 -6.53 -9.62
N ILE A 50 -1.32 -6.71 -9.03
CA ILE A 50 -1.71 -6.03 -7.78
C ILE A 50 -0.77 -6.46 -6.64
N TYR A 51 -0.61 -7.75 -6.41
CA TYR A 51 0.25 -8.28 -5.34
C TYR A 51 1.73 -7.96 -5.56
N LYS A 52 2.16 -7.97 -6.82
CA LYS A 52 3.51 -7.52 -7.18
C LYS A 52 3.69 -6.02 -6.90
N ALA A 53 2.70 -5.19 -7.19
CA ALA A 53 2.73 -3.76 -6.86
C ALA A 53 2.81 -3.56 -5.34
N ILE A 54 2.01 -4.27 -4.55
CA ILE A 54 2.05 -4.24 -3.08
C ILE A 54 3.43 -4.64 -2.55
N GLN A 55 4.02 -5.72 -3.06
CA GLN A 55 5.33 -6.19 -2.62
C GLN A 55 6.46 -5.22 -2.96
N ASN A 56 6.34 -4.52 -4.08
CA ASN A 56 7.31 -3.54 -4.55
C ASN A 56 7.11 -2.13 -3.97
N ALA A 57 5.99 -1.86 -3.30
CA ALA A 57 5.64 -0.55 -2.74
C ALA A 57 6.41 -0.20 -1.45
N GLN A 58 7.62 -0.74 -1.27
CA GLN A 58 8.39 -0.63 -0.03
C GLN A 58 8.74 0.81 0.33
N GLU A 59 9.06 1.64 -0.66
CA GLU A 59 9.41 3.03 -0.45
C GLU A 59 8.15 3.87 -0.15
N ALA A 60 7.32 4.12 -1.13
CA ALA A 60 6.18 5.03 -1.02
C ALA A 60 5.12 4.57 -0.02
N TRP A 61 4.80 3.27 0.02
CA TRP A 61 3.70 2.75 0.85
C TRP A 61 4.11 2.24 2.23
N TYR A 62 5.41 2.15 2.50
CA TYR A 62 5.90 1.75 3.83
C TYR A 62 6.95 2.72 4.39
N ALA A 63 8.12 2.86 3.77
CA ALA A 63 9.21 3.64 4.35
C ALA A 63 8.85 5.13 4.49
N ASP A 64 8.34 5.76 3.42
CA ASP A 64 7.97 7.16 3.45
C ASP A 64 6.72 7.42 4.29
N MET A 65 5.75 6.49 4.28
CA MET A 65 4.60 6.55 5.19
C MET A 65 5.02 6.50 6.66
N LEU A 66 6.03 5.72 7.02
CA LEU A 66 6.59 5.73 8.37
C LEU A 66 7.25 7.08 8.69
N VAL A 67 8.08 7.60 7.80
CA VAL A 67 8.72 8.91 8.00
C VAL A 67 7.67 9.99 8.19
N LEU A 68 6.70 10.09 7.28
CA LEU A 68 5.62 11.09 7.33
C LEU A 68 4.81 11.02 8.62
N ASN A 69 4.41 9.82 9.04
CA ASN A 69 3.56 9.68 10.23
C ASN A 69 4.34 9.81 11.54
N GLU A 70 5.51 9.19 11.64
CA GLU A 70 6.24 9.15 12.91
C GLU A 70 7.00 10.46 13.19
N THR A 71 7.53 11.13 12.17
CA THR A 71 8.22 12.42 12.36
C THR A 71 7.28 13.60 12.54
N HIS A 72 5.99 13.46 12.19
CA HIS A 72 4.94 14.43 12.52
C HIS A 72 4.30 14.17 13.89
N SER A 73 4.69 13.10 14.56
CA SER A 73 4.29 12.77 15.93
C SER A 73 5.44 12.98 16.90
N ASP A 74 5.17 12.83 18.19
CA ASP A 74 6.19 12.90 19.24
C ASP A 74 7.02 11.60 19.37
N ASN A 75 6.78 10.60 18.48
CA ASN A 75 7.42 9.28 18.58
C ASN A 75 8.81 9.22 17.96
N ALA A 76 9.10 10.03 16.94
CA ALA A 76 10.39 9.93 16.25
C ALA A 76 10.88 11.29 15.70
N TYR A 77 12.20 11.35 15.53
CA TYR A 77 12.88 12.39 14.74
C TYR A 77 13.27 11.84 13.37
N CYS A 78 13.46 12.72 12.40
CA CYS A 78 14.17 12.39 11.17
C CYS A 78 15.66 12.23 11.47
N GLY A 79 16.16 11.02 11.49
CA GLY A 79 17.57 10.73 11.73
C GLY A 79 18.47 10.97 10.53
N SER A 80 17.91 11.22 9.34
CA SER A 80 18.63 11.57 8.12
C SER A 80 18.99 13.05 8.08
N SER A 81 20.02 13.39 7.32
CA SER A 81 20.36 14.79 6.97
C SER A 81 19.88 15.20 5.57
N GLY A 82 19.20 14.34 4.85
CA GLY A 82 18.65 14.63 3.53
C GLY A 82 17.53 15.67 3.60
N ALA A 83 17.59 16.72 2.73
CA ALA A 83 16.64 17.83 2.75
C ALA A 83 15.19 17.35 2.53
N GLU A 84 14.98 16.35 1.69
CA GLU A 84 13.66 15.79 1.42
C GLU A 84 13.01 15.18 2.67
N LEU A 85 13.80 14.54 3.54
CA LEU A 85 13.31 13.91 4.76
C LEU A 85 13.21 14.89 5.93
N THR A 86 14.22 15.77 6.10
CA THR A 86 14.22 16.77 7.18
C THR A 86 13.11 17.80 7.01
N SER A 87 12.74 18.15 5.78
CA SER A 87 11.62 19.05 5.54
C SER A 87 10.28 18.47 5.98
N LEU A 88 10.12 17.13 5.96
CA LEU A 88 8.92 16.49 6.46
C LEU A 88 8.78 16.66 7.98
N GLU A 89 9.85 16.38 8.75
CA GLU A 89 9.83 16.60 10.20
C GLU A 89 9.58 18.07 10.56
N GLN A 90 10.22 18.99 9.83
CA GLN A 90 10.10 20.44 10.07
C GLN A 90 8.80 21.04 9.54
N GLN A 91 7.96 20.26 8.85
CA GLN A 91 6.72 20.72 8.20
C GLN A 91 6.94 21.89 7.24
N THR A 92 8.10 21.88 6.55
CA THR A 92 8.51 22.88 5.57
C THR A 92 8.49 22.36 4.14
N GLN A 93 7.98 21.15 3.94
CA GLN A 93 7.85 20.54 2.62
C GLN A 93 6.88 21.32 1.74
N ASP A 94 7.16 21.33 0.46
CA ASP A 94 6.31 21.90 -0.58
C ASP A 94 6.20 20.95 -1.79
N GLY A 95 5.56 21.40 -2.87
CA GLY A 95 5.36 20.61 -4.08
C GLY A 95 6.64 20.27 -4.85
N THR A 96 7.81 20.80 -4.46
CA THR A 96 9.11 20.46 -5.06
C THR A 96 9.82 19.29 -4.36
N ASN A 97 9.29 18.83 -3.22
CA ASN A 97 9.83 17.67 -2.51
C ASN A 97 9.68 16.40 -3.36
N LYS A 98 10.81 15.83 -3.77
CA LYS A 98 10.86 14.71 -4.71
C LYS A 98 10.24 13.41 -4.15
N ASN A 99 10.28 13.21 -2.83
CA ASN A 99 9.64 12.05 -2.20
C ASN A 99 8.12 12.19 -2.29
N ILE A 100 7.57 13.37 -2.00
CA ILE A 100 6.11 13.60 -2.12
C ILE A 100 5.63 13.46 -3.56
N GLU A 101 6.34 14.01 -4.53
CA GLU A 101 6.01 13.86 -5.96
C GLU A 101 6.05 12.40 -6.40
N ARG A 102 7.11 11.69 -6.03
CA ARG A 102 7.25 10.26 -6.33
C ARG A 102 6.11 9.45 -5.73
N ASP A 103 5.78 9.68 -4.45
CA ASP A 103 4.74 8.93 -3.73
C ASP A 103 3.36 9.20 -4.32
N TRP A 104 3.06 10.45 -4.66
CA TRP A 104 1.83 10.81 -5.37
C TRP A 104 1.67 10.01 -6.67
N ASN A 105 2.72 9.98 -7.49
CA ASN A 105 2.71 9.26 -8.75
C ASN A 105 2.63 7.74 -8.54
N ALA A 106 3.32 7.21 -7.54
CA ALA A 106 3.27 5.80 -7.18
C ALA A 106 1.85 5.38 -6.75
N PHE A 107 1.18 6.15 -5.90
CA PHE A 107 -0.18 5.84 -5.45
C PHE A 107 -1.20 5.89 -6.59
N LEU A 108 -1.11 6.85 -7.50
CA LEU A 108 -1.93 6.86 -8.71
C LEU A 108 -1.66 5.62 -9.59
N GLY A 109 -0.40 5.20 -9.71
CA GLY A 109 -0.03 3.96 -10.38
C GLY A 109 -0.66 2.72 -9.73
N TYR A 110 -0.69 2.65 -8.39
CA TYR A 110 -1.32 1.55 -7.66
C TYR A 110 -2.84 1.51 -7.88
N ILE A 111 -3.51 2.66 -7.90
CA ILE A 111 -4.93 2.76 -8.27
C ILE A 111 -5.17 2.23 -9.68
N ASN A 112 -4.27 2.55 -10.61
CA ASN A 112 -4.37 2.09 -12.00
C ASN A 112 -4.26 0.57 -12.13
N THR A 113 -3.39 -0.08 -11.34
CA THR A 113 -3.32 -1.56 -11.32
C THR A 113 -4.64 -2.19 -10.87
N ALA A 114 -5.31 -1.59 -9.89
CA ALA A 114 -6.62 -2.04 -9.43
C ALA A 114 -7.71 -1.81 -10.49
N ASN A 115 -7.76 -0.62 -11.09
CA ASN A 115 -8.75 -0.27 -12.12
C ASN A 115 -8.70 -1.23 -13.31
N ARG A 116 -7.51 -1.63 -13.71
CA ARG A 116 -7.30 -2.58 -14.81
C ARG A 116 -8.01 -3.91 -14.56
N VAL A 117 -7.95 -4.42 -13.34
CA VAL A 117 -8.68 -5.65 -12.97
C VAL A 117 -10.17 -5.37 -12.83
N ILE A 118 -10.56 -4.31 -12.13
CA ILE A 118 -11.98 -3.99 -11.85
C ILE A 118 -12.78 -3.82 -13.14
N ASN A 119 -12.20 -3.14 -14.14
CA ASN A 119 -12.91 -2.76 -15.35
C ASN A 119 -12.94 -3.88 -16.40
N ASN A 120 -11.97 -4.79 -16.39
CA ASN A 120 -11.80 -5.76 -17.46
C ASN A 120 -12.16 -7.21 -17.09
N VAL A 121 -12.10 -7.60 -15.81
CA VAL A 121 -12.23 -9.01 -15.41
C VAL A 121 -13.56 -9.64 -15.83
N ASP A 122 -14.65 -8.89 -15.84
CA ASP A 122 -15.97 -9.35 -16.26
C ASP A 122 -16.13 -9.44 -17.80
N LEU A 123 -15.27 -8.74 -18.54
CA LEU A 123 -15.31 -8.66 -20.01
C LEU A 123 -14.53 -9.80 -20.69
N VAL A 124 -13.67 -10.51 -19.96
CA VAL A 124 -12.84 -11.60 -20.51
C VAL A 124 -13.75 -12.72 -21.07
N PRO A 125 -13.63 -13.07 -22.36
CA PRO A 125 -14.52 -14.07 -22.98
C PRO A 125 -14.18 -15.51 -22.59
N ASP A 126 -13.00 -15.77 -22.05
CA ASP A 126 -12.53 -17.11 -21.68
C ASP A 126 -13.38 -17.70 -20.55
N GLN A 127 -14.07 -18.82 -20.85
CA GLN A 127 -14.94 -19.52 -19.92
C GLN A 127 -14.18 -20.25 -18.81
N SER A 128 -12.87 -20.49 -18.96
CA SER A 128 -12.03 -21.06 -17.90
C SER A 128 -11.83 -20.10 -16.71
N LEU A 129 -11.99 -18.78 -16.92
CA LEU A 129 -12.10 -17.79 -15.86
C LEU A 129 -13.51 -17.83 -15.28
N THR A 130 -13.66 -18.54 -14.18
CA THR A 130 -14.96 -18.78 -13.54
C THR A 130 -15.58 -17.49 -12.95
N GLN A 131 -16.91 -17.49 -12.80
CA GLN A 131 -17.61 -16.37 -12.16
C GLN A 131 -17.18 -16.14 -10.71
N ALA A 132 -16.75 -17.19 -10.01
CA ALA A 132 -16.21 -17.08 -8.66
C ALA A 132 -14.87 -16.33 -8.66
N GLU A 133 -13.96 -16.69 -9.55
CA GLU A 133 -12.66 -16.01 -9.69
C GLU A 133 -12.84 -14.54 -10.12
N ARG A 134 -13.74 -14.25 -11.07
CA ARG A 134 -14.03 -12.88 -11.48
C ARG A 134 -14.48 -12.01 -10.30
N LYS A 135 -15.42 -12.51 -9.50
CA LYS A 135 -15.92 -11.80 -8.33
C LYS A 135 -14.83 -11.59 -7.28
N GLN A 136 -14.02 -12.62 -7.03
CA GLN A 136 -12.93 -12.57 -6.07
C GLN A 136 -11.87 -11.56 -6.51
N TRP A 137 -11.32 -11.68 -7.72
CA TRP A 137 -10.27 -10.77 -8.22
C TRP A 137 -10.73 -9.33 -8.26
N LYS A 138 -11.97 -9.09 -8.66
CA LYS A 138 -12.59 -7.75 -8.65
C LYS A 138 -12.72 -7.19 -7.23
N ALA A 139 -13.08 -8.03 -6.27
CA ALA A 139 -13.21 -7.62 -4.87
C ALA A 139 -11.85 -7.28 -4.24
N GLU A 140 -10.82 -8.11 -4.47
CA GLU A 140 -9.47 -7.84 -3.98
C GLU A 140 -8.89 -6.56 -4.61
N ALA A 141 -9.10 -6.34 -5.91
CA ALA A 141 -8.72 -5.11 -6.59
C ALA A 141 -9.42 -3.87 -5.99
N LYS A 142 -10.69 -3.99 -5.60
CA LYS A 142 -11.43 -2.92 -4.92
C LYS A 142 -10.89 -2.63 -3.53
N ILE A 143 -10.51 -3.65 -2.75
CA ILE A 143 -9.86 -3.45 -1.44
C ILE A 143 -8.55 -2.67 -1.64
N TRP A 144 -7.74 -3.05 -2.63
CA TRP A 144 -6.49 -2.36 -2.92
C TRP A 144 -6.71 -0.90 -3.30
N ARG A 145 -7.63 -0.61 -4.23
CA ARG A 145 -7.95 0.77 -4.61
C ARG A 145 -8.44 1.60 -3.42
N ALA A 146 -9.34 1.03 -2.62
CA ALA A 146 -9.86 1.69 -1.43
C ALA A 146 -8.78 1.99 -0.41
N TRP A 147 -7.83 1.08 -0.20
CA TRP A 147 -6.73 1.29 0.74
C TRP A 147 -5.81 2.42 0.28
N ILE A 148 -5.44 2.42 -0.98
CA ILE A 148 -4.59 3.50 -1.54
C ILE A 148 -5.30 4.86 -1.49
N LEU A 149 -6.59 4.92 -1.87
CA LEU A 149 -7.38 6.15 -1.74
C LEU A 149 -7.47 6.62 -0.28
N PHE A 150 -7.59 5.69 0.67
CA PHE A 150 -7.63 6.00 2.10
C PHE A 150 -6.31 6.60 2.59
N ASP A 151 -5.18 6.05 2.19
CA ASP A 151 -3.88 6.63 2.53
C ASP A 151 -3.68 7.99 1.85
N MET A 152 -4.07 8.13 0.56
CA MET A 152 -3.98 9.40 -0.17
C MET A 152 -4.82 10.51 0.47
N VAL A 153 -6.08 10.24 0.82
CA VAL A 153 -6.97 11.27 1.39
C VAL A 153 -6.49 11.74 2.77
N ARG A 154 -5.85 10.87 3.54
CA ARG A 154 -5.25 11.21 4.84
C ARG A 154 -3.98 12.06 4.69
N LEU A 155 -3.19 11.85 3.64
CA LEU A 155 -1.96 12.60 3.38
C LEU A 155 -2.23 13.95 2.70
N TRP A 156 -3.13 14.00 1.72
CA TRP A 156 -3.27 15.15 0.82
C TRP A 156 -4.64 15.81 0.82
N GLY A 157 -5.59 15.32 1.61
CA GLY A 157 -6.96 15.83 1.62
C GLY A 157 -7.70 15.51 0.32
N ASP A 158 -8.11 16.52 -0.43
CA ASP A 158 -8.73 16.34 -1.74
C ASP A 158 -7.76 15.66 -2.71
N VAL A 159 -8.18 14.55 -3.32
CA VAL A 159 -7.39 13.76 -4.27
C VAL A 159 -8.24 13.31 -5.46
N PRO A 160 -7.64 12.96 -6.61
CA PRO A 160 -8.38 12.40 -7.73
C PRO A 160 -9.05 11.07 -7.37
N VAL A 161 -10.30 10.90 -7.76
CA VAL A 161 -11.01 9.61 -7.68
C VAL A 161 -11.06 9.02 -9.08
N VAL A 162 -10.05 8.21 -9.42
CA VAL A 162 -9.93 7.55 -10.71
C VAL A 162 -10.50 6.14 -10.59
N THR A 163 -11.61 5.86 -11.29
CA THR A 163 -12.28 4.57 -11.26
C THR A 163 -12.20 3.79 -12.56
N GLU A 164 -11.77 4.45 -13.63
CA GLU A 164 -11.65 3.89 -14.97
C GLU A 164 -10.22 4.00 -15.48
N GLU A 165 -9.86 3.17 -16.43
CA GLU A 165 -8.59 3.30 -17.15
C GLU A 165 -8.72 4.45 -18.16
N ALA A 166 -7.66 5.27 -18.25
CA ALA A 166 -7.58 6.24 -19.34
C ALA A 166 -7.43 5.49 -20.69
N PRO A 167 -8.13 5.95 -21.74
CA PRO A 167 -7.92 5.41 -23.09
C PRO A 167 -6.49 5.66 -23.57
N ASP A 168 -6.04 4.88 -24.54
CA ASP A 168 -4.76 5.12 -25.19
C ASP A 168 -4.76 6.47 -25.91
N ILE A 169 -3.65 7.20 -25.81
CA ILE A 169 -3.51 8.50 -26.48
C ILE A 169 -3.13 8.26 -27.95
N THR A 170 -3.87 8.89 -28.83
CA THR A 170 -3.53 9.00 -30.25
C THR A 170 -3.52 10.47 -30.67
N ALA A 171 -2.98 10.76 -31.86
CA ALA A 171 -2.98 12.14 -32.37
C ALA A 171 -4.41 12.69 -32.56
N GLU A 172 -5.38 11.81 -32.79
CA GLU A 172 -6.79 12.18 -33.02
C GLU A 172 -7.57 12.44 -31.74
N ASN A 173 -7.18 11.81 -30.62
CA ASN A 173 -7.96 11.86 -29.37
C ASN A 173 -7.25 12.58 -28.19
N VAL A 174 -6.07 13.15 -28.42
CA VAL A 174 -5.24 13.73 -27.34
C VAL A 174 -5.99 14.83 -26.55
N GLU A 175 -6.76 15.66 -27.20
CA GLU A 175 -7.51 16.74 -26.53
C GLU A 175 -8.63 16.20 -25.62
N GLU A 176 -9.24 15.10 -26.01
CA GLU A 176 -10.31 14.43 -25.24
C GLU A 176 -9.72 13.60 -24.09
N VAL A 177 -8.62 12.88 -24.35
CA VAL A 177 -8.01 11.95 -23.39
C VAL A 177 -7.13 12.64 -22.37
N TYR A 178 -6.48 13.74 -22.74
CA TYR A 178 -5.55 14.46 -21.86
C TYR A 178 -6.16 14.85 -20.50
N PRO A 179 -7.38 15.39 -20.41
CA PRO A 179 -8.01 15.68 -19.12
C PRO A 179 -8.29 14.45 -18.26
N LEU A 180 -8.42 13.26 -18.85
CA LEU A 180 -8.63 12.00 -18.13
C LEU A 180 -7.33 11.49 -17.49
N LEU A 181 -6.19 11.84 -18.07
CA LEU A 181 -4.87 11.50 -17.51
C LEU A 181 -4.48 12.40 -16.34
N TYR A 182 -5.02 13.62 -16.31
CA TYR A 182 -4.79 14.60 -15.26
C TYR A 182 -6.09 15.01 -14.56
N PRO A 183 -6.79 14.05 -13.93
CA PRO A 183 -8.09 14.31 -13.34
C PRO A 183 -7.96 15.29 -12.18
N SER A 184 -8.94 16.18 -12.05
CA SER A 184 -9.02 17.12 -10.93
C SER A 184 -9.22 16.38 -9.61
N ARG A 185 -8.75 16.98 -8.52
CA ARG A 185 -9.01 16.51 -7.17
C ARG A 185 -10.51 16.55 -6.88
N LYS A 186 -10.99 15.56 -6.13
CA LYS A 186 -12.37 15.49 -5.63
C LYS A 186 -12.39 15.84 -4.15
N PRO A 187 -13.48 16.45 -3.68
CA PRO A 187 -13.63 16.74 -2.24
C PRO A 187 -13.48 15.49 -1.39
N VAL A 188 -12.88 15.65 -0.21
CA VAL A 188 -12.66 14.57 0.77
C VAL A 188 -13.91 13.67 0.94
N ALA A 189 -15.11 14.26 1.00
CA ALA A 189 -16.36 13.49 1.16
C ALA A 189 -16.61 12.50 0.00
N GLU A 190 -16.32 12.89 -1.24
CA GLU A 190 -16.46 12.01 -2.41
C GLU A 190 -15.40 10.90 -2.39
N VAL A 191 -14.18 11.20 -1.94
CA VAL A 191 -13.11 10.20 -1.80
C VAL A 191 -13.52 9.14 -0.79
N TYR A 192 -14.00 9.53 0.41
CA TYR A 192 -14.50 8.58 1.40
C TYR A 192 -15.71 7.79 0.92
N ALA A 193 -16.62 8.41 0.16
CA ALA A 193 -17.75 7.71 -0.43
C ALA A 193 -17.29 6.58 -1.39
N GLN A 194 -16.26 6.84 -2.22
CA GLN A 194 -15.69 5.83 -3.09
C GLN A 194 -14.99 4.71 -2.30
N ILE A 195 -14.20 5.04 -1.28
CA ILE A 195 -13.54 4.06 -0.40
C ILE A 195 -14.58 3.12 0.23
N ILE A 196 -15.62 3.68 0.85
CA ILE A 196 -16.70 2.92 1.49
C ILE A 196 -17.46 2.05 0.47
N SER A 197 -17.72 2.58 -0.72
CA SER A 197 -18.36 1.84 -1.81
C SER A 197 -17.56 0.61 -2.23
N ASP A 198 -16.25 0.76 -2.43
CA ASP A 198 -15.38 -0.33 -2.85
C ASP A 198 -15.25 -1.41 -1.76
N LEU A 199 -15.05 -1.02 -0.50
CA LEU A 199 -14.94 -1.97 0.61
C LEU A 199 -16.24 -2.74 0.85
N ASN A 200 -17.39 -2.07 0.81
CA ASN A 200 -18.69 -2.73 0.92
C ASN A 200 -18.97 -3.66 -0.28
N ALA A 201 -18.54 -3.28 -1.48
CA ALA A 201 -18.66 -4.15 -2.65
C ALA A 201 -17.79 -5.42 -2.50
N ALA A 202 -16.61 -5.32 -1.91
CA ALA A 202 -15.72 -6.44 -1.67
C ALA A 202 -16.28 -7.44 -0.64
N LEU A 203 -17.08 -6.97 0.32
CA LEU A 203 -17.72 -7.81 1.35
C LEU A 203 -18.95 -8.58 0.85
N LYS A 204 -19.46 -8.31 -0.35
CA LYS A 204 -20.61 -9.04 -0.91
C LYS A 204 -20.35 -10.54 -1.03
N PRO A 205 -21.40 -11.38 -1.01
CA PRO A 205 -21.26 -12.83 -1.21
C PRO A 205 -20.47 -13.19 -2.47
N GLY A 206 -19.47 -14.06 -2.33
CA GLY A 206 -18.58 -14.44 -3.42
C GLY A 206 -17.53 -13.39 -3.79
N GLY A 207 -17.44 -12.27 -3.04
CA GLY A 207 -16.40 -11.25 -3.20
C GLY A 207 -15.06 -11.66 -2.59
N ALA A 208 -14.46 -10.80 -1.74
CA ALA A 208 -13.16 -11.07 -1.15
C ALA A 208 -13.11 -12.42 -0.41
N PRO A 209 -11.94 -13.11 -0.43
CA PRO A 209 -11.79 -14.41 0.22
C PRO A 209 -11.86 -14.29 1.74
N ALA A 210 -12.13 -15.42 2.41
CA ALA A 210 -11.98 -15.54 3.85
C ALA A 210 -10.51 -15.46 4.27
N VAL A 211 -10.25 -15.26 5.57
CA VAL A 211 -8.91 -15.27 6.13
C VAL A 211 -8.21 -16.62 5.85
N ASN A 212 -6.92 -16.54 5.51
CA ASN A 212 -6.06 -17.70 5.41
C ASN A 212 -4.96 -17.61 6.47
N ALA A 213 -4.95 -18.54 7.42
CA ALA A 213 -3.98 -18.54 8.51
C ALA A 213 -2.53 -18.71 8.02
N GLY A 214 -2.32 -19.46 6.93
CA GLY A 214 -1.01 -19.72 6.34
C GLY A 214 -0.51 -18.65 5.37
N ASN A 215 -1.37 -17.69 4.98
CA ASN A 215 -1.01 -16.62 4.07
C ASN A 215 -1.77 -15.34 4.42
N LYS A 216 -1.10 -14.44 5.11
CA LYS A 216 -1.65 -13.11 5.46
C LYS A 216 -1.39 -12.05 4.39
N PHE A 217 -0.67 -12.40 3.34
CA PHE A 217 -0.48 -11.57 2.15
C PHE A 217 -1.64 -11.76 1.14
N LEU A 218 -2.88 -11.56 1.64
CA LEU A 218 -4.11 -11.64 0.85
C LEU A 218 -5.08 -10.53 1.25
N LEU A 219 -5.74 -9.93 0.27
CA LEU A 219 -6.76 -8.89 0.44
C LEU A 219 -8.12 -9.56 0.76
N THR A 220 -8.28 -9.95 2.02
CA THR A 220 -9.41 -10.73 2.54
C THR A 220 -10.58 -9.86 3.00
N LYS A 221 -11.71 -10.49 3.35
CA LYS A 221 -12.84 -9.82 4.04
C LYS A 221 -12.39 -9.18 5.35
N SER A 222 -11.48 -9.83 6.09
CA SER A 222 -10.95 -9.28 7.34
C SER A 222 -10.18 -7.99 7.10
N VAL A 223 -9.41 -7.89 5.99
CA VAL A 223 -8.73 -6.65 5.59
C VAL A 223 -9.76 -5.57 5.26
N ALA A 224 -10.80 -5.89 4.50
CA ALA A 224 -11.87 -4.93 4.19
C ALA A 224 -12.60 -4.44 5.45
N ASN A 225 -12.91 -5.33 6.40
CA ASN A 225 -13.52 -4.96 7.68
C ASN A 225 -12.58 -4.09 8.53
N ALA A 226 -11.28 -4.43 8.60
CA ALA A 226 -10.29 -3.64 9.31
C ALA A 226 -10.14 -2.22 8.72
N LEU A 227 -10.14 -2.11 7.39
CA LEU A 227 -10.13 -0.81 6.71
C LEU A 227 -11.41 -0.03 6.97
N LEU A 228 -12.59 -0.65 6.95
CA LEU A 228 -13.85 0.03 7.27
C LEU A 228 -13.88 0.53 8.71
N ALA A 229 -13.35 -0.26 9.67
CA ALA A 229 -13.22 0.21 11.05
C ALA A 229 -12.35 1.48 11.13
N ARG A 230 -11.19 1.50 10.46
CA ARG A 230 -10.32 2.68 10.39
C ARG A 230 -10.99 3.86 9.68
N VAL A 231 -11.65 3.62 8.55
CA VAL A 231 -12.37 4.65 7.77
C VAL A 231 -13.43 5.33 8.60
N TYR A 232 -14.27 4.55 9.32
CA TYR A 232 -15.33 5.13 10.16
C TYR A 232 -14.83 5.76 11.47
N ALA A 233 -13.57 5.63 11.82
CA ALA A 233 -12.95 6.41 12.88
C ALA A 233 -12.51 7.81 12.41
N GLU A 234 -12.33 8.01 11.12
CA GLU A 234 -11.86 9.28 10.55
C GLU A 234 -12.93 10.38 10.62
N LYS A 235 -12.50 11.58 11.00
CA LYS A 235 -13.38 12.72 11.27
C LYS A 235 -14.42 13.02 10.18
N PRO A 236 -14.10 12.95 8.86
CA PRO A 236 -15.09 13.28 7.82
C PRO A 236 -16.30 12.35 7.74
N VAL A 237 -16.15 11.09 8.21
CA VAL A 237 -17.18 10.04 8.06
C VAL A 237 -17.43 9.29 9.40
N ARG A 238 -17.01 9.89 10.50
CA ARG A 238 -16.97 9.24 11.82
C ARG A 238 -18.31 8.65 12.25
N ASP A 239 -18.26 7.36 12.58
CA ASP A 239 -19.38 6.58 13.09
C ASP A 239 -18.83 5.47 13.99
N TYR A 240 -18.75 5.72 15.28
CA TYR A 240 -18.18 4.78 16.24
C TYR A 240 -19.00 3.48 16.40
N ALA A 241 -20.30 3.49 16.12
CA ALA A 241 -21.10 2.26 16.09
C ALA A 241 -20.62 1.33 14.95
N LYS A 242 -20.28 1.89 13.80
CA LYS A 242 -19.68 1.13 12.68
C LYS A 242 -18.25 0.70 12.97
N VAL A 243 -17.46 1.52 13.66
CA VAL A 243 -16.10 1.10 14.11
C VAL A 243 -16.22 -0.17 14.95
N ILE A 244 -17.12 -0.20 15.94
CA ILE A 244 -17.35 -1.37 16.78
C ILE A 244 -17.81 -2.56 15.93
N GLN A 245 -18.81 -2.37 15.07
CA GLN A 245 -19.34 -3.41 14.18
C GLN A 245 -18.25 -4.09 13.34
N TYR A 246 -17.42 -3.30 12.65
CA TYR A 246 -16.38 -3.83 11.76
C TYR A 246 -15.20 -4.42 12.53
N ALA A 247 -14.84 -3.85 13.69
CA ALA A 247 -13.84 -4.43 14.56
C ALA A 247 -14.29 -5.79 15.14
N GLU A 248 -15.57 -5.95 15.47
CA GLU A 248 -16.16 -7.24 15.88
C GLU A 248 -16.12 -8.27 14.76
N ALA A 249 -16.40 -7.86 13.52
CA ALA A 249 -16.28 -8.74 12.37
C ALA A 249 -14.85 -9.29 12.23
N VAL A 250 -13.83 -8.44 12.42
CA VAL A 250 -12.41 -8.88 12.42
C VAL A 250 -12.12 -9.84 13.56
N GLN A 251 -12.59 -9.54 14.79
CA GLN A 251 -12.37 -10.42 15.94
C GLN A 251 -12.99 -11.82 15.74
N ASN A 252 -14.17 -11.89 15.12
CA ASN A 252 -14.88 -13.13 14.82
C ASN A 252 -14.17 -14.01 13.79
N ASP A 253 -13.22 -13.48 13.03
CA ASP A 253 -12.40 -14.23 12.07
C ASP A 253 -11.27 -15.03 12.76
N GLY A 254 -11.17 -14.98 14.09
CA GLY A 254 -10.31 -15.86 14.89
C GLY A 254 -8.87 -15.40 15.07
N PHE A 255 -8.56 -14.14 14.77
CA PHE A 255 -7.26 -13.55 15.09
C PHE A 255 -7.01 -13.52 16.61
N LYS A 256 -5.76 -13.67 17.01
CA LYS A 256 -5.32 -13.65 18.41
C LYS A 256 -4.03 -12.84 18.53
N LEU A 257 -3.88 -12.10 19.61
CA LEU A 257 -2.60 -11.49 19.94
C LEU A 257 -1.52 -12.56 20.07
N VAL A 258 -0.30 -12.25 19.66
CA VAL A 258 0.85 -13.13 19.91
C VAL A 258 1.11 -13.22 21.42
N PRO A 259 1.53 -14.37 21.95
CA PRO A 259 1.83 -14.52 23.36
C PRO A 259 3.01 -13.64 23.81
N ASP A 260 4.02 -13.48 22.95
CA ASP A 260 5.17 -12.64 23.18
C ASP A 260 5.25 -11.56 22.08
N PHE A 261 5.34 -10.30 22.48
CA PHE A 261 5.44 -9.19 21.54
C PHE A 261 6.66 -9.28 20.61
N SER A 262 7.74 -9.94 21.08
CA SER A 262 8.93 -10.20 20.28
C SER A 262 8.67 -11.08 19.05
N ASP A 263 7.65 -11.94 19.09
CA ASP A 263 7.29 -12.85 17.99
C ASP A 263 6.94 -12.11 16.69
N LEU A 264 6.54 -10.85 16.81
CA LEU A 264 6.26 -10.01 15.63
C LEU A 264 7.51 -9.64 14.83
N PHE A 265 8.70 -9.66 15.46
CA PHE A 265 9.92 -9.06 14.88
C PHE A 265 11.16 -9.94 14.95
N SER A 266 11.17 -11.01 15.79
CA SER A 266 12.38 -11.73 16.14
C SER A 266 13.00 -12.47 14.95
N VAL A 267 14.34 -12.51 14.94
CA VAL A 267 15.14 -13.36 14.06
C VAL A 267 15.54 -14.64 14.79
N ASN A 268 15.80 -15.71 14.05
CA ASN A 268 16.21 -16.99 14.62
C ASN A 268 17.63 -16.92 15.19
N ASP A 269 17.98 -17.84 16.09
CA ASP A 269 19.29 -17.88 16.76
C ASP A 269 20.45 -18.05 15.77
N ALA A 270 20.21 -18.75 14.66
CA ALA A 270 21.20 -18.94 13.61
C ALA A 270 21.42 -17.67 12.77
N LYS A 271 20.60 -16.63 12.95
CA LYS A 271 20.62 -15.37 12.15
C LYS A 271 20.57 -15.61 10.66
N THR A 272 19.71 -16.51 10.21
CA THR A 272 19.53 -16.87 8.81
C THR A 272 18.13 -16.49 8.29
N ASP A 273 17.17 -16.31 9.20
CA ASP A 273 15.78 -15.96 8.89
C ASP A 273 15.09 -15.35 10.12
N VAL A 274 13.84 -14.92 9.94
CA VAL A 274 12.94 -14.56 11.03
C VAL A 274 12.30 -15.79 11.67
N ASN A 275 11.92 -15.69 12.95
CA ASN A 275 11.23 -16.79 13.63
C ASN A 275 9.83 -17.03 13.10
N PHE A 276 9.10 -15.96 12.81
CA PHE A 276 7.68 -16.02 12.49
C PHE A 276 7.30 -15.17 11.30
N ARG A 277 6.38 -15.68 10.49
CA ARG A 277 5.58 -15.00 9.49
C ARG A 277 4.15 -15.47 9.61
N ASN A 278 3.20 -14.68 9.12
CA ASN A 278 1.77 -15.02 9.16
C ASN A 278 1.29 -15.30 10.60
N THR A 279 1.71 -14.48 11.56
CA THR A 279 1.36 -14.67 12.97
C THR A 279 -0.17 -14.67 13.17
N SER A 280 -0.62 -15.19 14.31
CA SER A 280 -2.05 -15.17 14.68
C SER A 280 -2.60 -13.76 14.82
N GLU A 281 -1.73 -12.77 15.03
CA GLU A 281 -2.10 -11.37 15.19
C GLU A 281 -2.16 -10.60 13.87
N SER A 282 -1.39 -11.01 12.87
CA SER A 282 -1.36 -10.35 11.58
C SER A 282 -2.67 -10.51 10.83
N ILE A 283 -3.31 -9.40 10.45
CA ILE A 283 -4.48 -9.34 9.57
C ILE A 283 -4.01 -9.21 8.12
N PHE A 284 -3.03 -8.35 7.87
CA PHE A 284 -2.36 -8.23 6.60
C PHE A 284 -0.87 -7.94 6.79
N GLU A 285 -0.03 -8.74 6.15
CA GLU A 285 1.41 -8.53 6.11
C GLU A 285 1.98 -8.87 4.74
N VAL A 286 2.95 -8.07 4.30
CA VAL A 286 3.72 -8.34 3.10
C VAL A 286 4.91 -9.20 3.49
N THR A 287 4.96 -10.43 2.98
CA THR A 287 5.99 -11.41 3.36
C THR A 287 7.20 -11.37 2.45
N TYR A 288 8.38 -11.53 3.03
CA TYR A 288 9.66 -11.59 2.32
C TYR A 288 10.42 -12.86 2.72
N PRO A 289 10.34 -13.93 1.89
CA PRO A 289 11.07 -15.17 2.16
C PRO A 289 12.57 -14.99 1.97
N VAL A 290 13.35 -15.92 2.51
CA VAL A 290 14.81 -15.98 2.29
C VAL A 290 15.12 -15.98 0.79
N GLY A 291 16.02 -15.12 0.36
CA GLY A 291 16.36 -14.91 -1.05
C GLY A 291 15.55 -13.82 -1.76
N SER A 292 14.47 -13.32 -1.15
CA SER A 292 13.64 -12.24 -1.68
C SER A 292 13.37 -11.19 -0.60
N GLY A 293 14.44 -10.65 -0.03
CA GLY A 293 14.34 -9.71 1.11
C GLY A 293 13.82 -8.33 0.73
N ASN A 294 13.30 -7.62 1.73
CA ASN A 294 13.04 -6.19 1.64
C ASN A 294 14.30 -5.39 1.97
N TRP A 295 14.35 -4.15 1.52
CA TRP A 295 15.46 -3.23 1.83
C TRP A 295 15.12 -2.23 2.95
N VAL A 296 13.90 -2.26 3.47
CA VAL A 296 13.39 -1.29 4.45
C VAL A 296 14.18 -1.32 5.76
N THR A 297 14.60 -2.50 6.20
CA THR A 297 15.43 -2.66 7.41
C THR A 297 16.71 -1.82 7.35
N TRP A 298 17.30 -1.72 6.18
CA TRP A 298 18.50 -0.94 5.92
C TRP A 298 18.30 0.58 6.13
N MET A 299 17.07 1.08 5.94
CA MET A 299 16.70 2.48 6.14
C MET A 299 16.55 2.87 7.61
N PHE A 300 16.25 1.91 8.49
CA PHE A 300 15.89 2.21 9.87
C PHE A 300 16.89 1.68 10.92
N GLY A 301 17.72 0.71 10.60
CA GLY A 301 18.59 0.13 11.60
C GLY A 301 19.66 -0.79 11.04
N ILE A 302 19.66 -2.03 11.48
CA ILE A 302 20.62 -3.07 11.10
C ILE A 302 19.89 -4.34 10.64
N ASP A 303 20.43 -5.00 9.64
CA ASP A 303 19.98 -6.32 9.22
C ASP A 303 20.74 -7.40 10.03
N HIS A 304 20.09 -7.99 11.01
CA HIS A 304 20.71 -8.99 11.87
C HIS A 304 20.96 -10.35 11.19
N VAL A 305 20.48 -10.57 9.98
CA VAL A 305 20.78 -11.77 9.18
C VAL A 305 21.94 -11.54 8.20
N ASP A 306 22.45 -10.32 8.09
CA ASP A 306 23.61 -9.97 7.30
C ASP A 306 24.78 -9.66 8.23
N PRO A 307 25.83 -10.52 8.30
CA PRO A 307 26.97 -10.30 9.21
C PRO A 307 27.79 -9.04 8.84
N ASN A 308 27.62 -8.48 7.65
CA ASN A 308 28.29 -7.26 7.21
C ASN A 308 27.45 -6.00 7.44
N SER A 309 26.21 -6.14 7.89
CA SER A 309 25.34 -5.01 8.19
C SER A 309 25.85 -4.22 9.39
N THR A 310 25.78 -2.91 9.31
CA THR A 310 26.21 -1.98 10.36
C THR A 310 25.14 -0.93 10.63
N TYR A 311 25.19 -0.28 11.79
CA TYR A 311 24.29 0.83 12.15
C TYR A 311 24.60 2.15 11.43
N ASN A 312 25.33 2.14 10.34
CA ASN A 312 25.86 3.35 9.71
C ASN A 312 24.86 4.09 8.83
N TRP A 313 23.76 3.42 8.45
CA TRP A 313 23.00 3.91 7.34
C TRP A 313 21.73 4.65 7.76
N ALA A 314 21.21 5.26 6.86
CA ALA A 314 20.04 6.06 6.62
C ALA A 314 19.34 6.67 7.85
N LYS A 315 19.04 5.94 8.89
CA LYS A 315 18.37 6.45 10.10
C LYS A 315 17.16 7.35 9.77
N TRP A 316 16.34 6.96 8.80
CA TRP A 316 15.24 7.78 8.32
C TRP A 316 14.25 8.16 9.40
N ILE A 317 14.06 7.27 10.38
CA ILE A 317 13.42 7.61 11.64
C ILE A 317 14.31 7.19 12.81
N THR A 318 14.30 8.00 13.87
CA THR A 318 15.04 7.77 15.11
C THR A 318 14.06 7.93 16.26
N PRO A 319 13.95 6.97 17.20
CA PRO A 319 13.08 7.11 18.36
C PRO A 319 13.33 8.42 19.10
N SER A 320 12.26 9.14 19.43
CA SER A 320 12.36 10.43 20.12
C SER A 320 12.68 10.26 21.60
N ARG A 321 13.12 11.35 22.25
CA ARG A 321 13.29 11.40 23.70
C ARG A 321 11.95 11.22 24.42
N ASP A 322 10.88 11.77 23.84
CA ASP A 322 9.54 11.69 24.42
C ASP A 322 9.01 10.26 24.41
N LEU A 323 9.23 9.50 23.32
CA LEU A 323 8.89 8.07 23.26
C LEU A 323 9.69 7.25 24.28
N ILE A 324 11.00 7.48 24.37
CA ILE A 324 11.87 6.80 25.35
C ILE A 324 11.40 7.10 26.77
N GLN A 325 11.19 8.37 27.09
CA GLN A 325 10.69 8.80 28.40
C GLN A 325 9.31 8.24 28.73
N ALA A 326 8.41 8.11 27.73
CA ALA A 326 7.10 7.49 27.95
C ALA A 326 7.22 6.01 28.34
N TYR A 327 8.10 5.23 27.70
CA TYR A 327 8.37 3.86 28.11
C TYR A 327 8.96 3.77 29.51
N GLU A 328 9.91 4.63 29.86
CA GLU A 328 10.53 4.68 31.18
C GLU A 328 9.52 5.04 32.27
N ASN A 329 8.68 6.04 32.04
CA ASN A 329 7.65 6.48 32.98
C ASN A 329 6.62 5.39 33.27
N GLU A 330 6.26 4.60 32.26
CA GLU A 330 5.32 3.47 32.40
C GLU A 330 6.00 2.20 32.91
N GLY A 331 7.32 2.15 32.95
CA GLY A 331 8.08 0.94 33.25
C GLY A 331 7.94 -0.16 32.22
N ASP A 332 7.59 0.21 30.97
CA ASP A 332 7.32 -0.73 29.88
C ASP A 332 8.60 -1.17 29.16
N ASN A 333 9.40 -1.94 29.87
CA ASN A 333 10.65 -2.47 29.34
C ASN A 333 10.41 -3.52 28.24
N VAL A 334 9.27 -4.22 28.24
CA VAL A 334 8.97 -5.27 27.26
C VAL A 334 8.85 -4.65 25.88
N ARG A 335 7.98 -3.67 25.70
CA ARG A 335 7.80 -3.02 24.38
C ARG A 335 9.00 -2.16 24.01
N MET A 336 9.60 -1.45 24.97
CA MET A 336 10.78 -0.63 24.71
C MET A 336 11.94 -1.45 24.11
N ASN A 337 12.30 -2.58 24.73
CA ASN A 337 13.39 -3.44 24.27
C ASN A 337 13.09 -4.11 22.90
N GLN A 338 11.82 -4.21 22.50
CA GLN A 338 11.43 -4.72 21.19
C GLN A 338 11.29 -3.63 20.13
N ALA A 339 11.14 -2.38 20.55
CA ALA A 339 10.94 -1.24 19.65
C ALA A 339 12.25 -0.45 19.40
N ILE A 340 13.18 -0.45 20.36
CA ILE A 340 14.38 0.37 20.37
C ILE A 340 15.59 -0.51 20.64
N VAL A 341 16.67 -0.30 19.88
CA VAL A 341 18.00 -0.88 20.13
C VAL A 341 19.04 0.23 20.10
N TRP A 342 20.01 0.14 21.01
CA TRP A 342 21.09 1.10 21.11
C TRP A 342 22.31 0.64 20.33
N GLY A 343 22.91 1.56 19.56
CA GLY A 343 24.08 1.29 18.75
C GLY A 343 25.06 2.46 18.68
N GLN A 344 26.14 2.24 17.96
CA GLN A 344 27.21 3.23 17.77
C GLN A 344 27.44 3.48 16.28
N PRO A 345 26.70 4.42 15.66
CA PRO A 345 26.87 4.75 14.26
C PRO A 345 28.14 5.58 14.02
N SER A 346 28.63 5.58 12.79
CA SER A 346 29.79 6.38 12.37
C SER A 346 29.52 7.88 12.34
N TRP A 347 28.26 8.28 12.30
CA TRP A 347 27.81 9.68 12.38
C TRP A 347 26.49 9.75 13.16
N SER A 348 26.18 10.89 13.74
CA SER A 348 24.96 11.09 14.52
C SER A 348 24.44 12.52 14.40
N ASN A 349 23.13 12.66 14.59
CA ASN A 349 22.39 13.88 14.89
C ASN A 349 21.61 13.60 16.20
N HIS A 350 20.74 14.39 16.68
CA HIS A 350 19.84 14.21 17.83
C HIS A 350 20.46 13.57 19.10
N TYR A 351 21.33 12.54 18.99
CA TYR A 351 21.93 11.78 20.08
C TYR A 351 23.45 11.65 19.95
N PRO A 352 24.19 11.38 21.06
CA PRO A 352 25.59 11.04 20.99
C PRO A 352 25.83 9.78 20.15
N SER A 353 26.93 9.73 19.40
CA SER A 353 27.26 8.59 18.52
C SER A 353 27.64 7.30 19.26
N ASP A 354 28.00 7.40 20.52
CA ASP A 354 28.33 6.26 21.39
C ASP A 354 27.09 5.64 22.03
N HIS A 355 25.93 6.31 21.95
CA HIS A 355 24.66 5.83 22.49
C HIS A 355 23.49 6.35 21.67
N TYR A 356 23.26 5.74 20.50
CA TYR A 356 22.24 6.15 19.53
C TYR A 356 21.09 5.14 19.47
N PRO A 357 19.82 5.57 19.62
CA PRO A 357 18.67 4.69 19.51
C PRO A 357 18.29 4.47 18.05
N PHE A 358 18.08 3.21 17.68
CA PHE A 358 17.57 2.80 16.39
C PHE A 358 16.21 2.14 16.55
N MET A 359 15.34 2.27 15.53
CA MET A 359 14.12 1.47 15.45
C MET A 359 14.49 -0.01 15.35
N TYR A 360 13.84 -0.85 16.18
CA TYR A 360 14.16 -2.28 16.29
C TYR A 360 13.04 -3.21 15.81
N LYS A 361 11.95 -2.67 15.29
CA LYS A 361 10.83 -3.46 14.77
C LYS A 361 11.10 -4.07 13.39
N THR A 362 12.10 -3.58 12.65
CA THR A 362 12.61 -4.18 11.43
C THR A 362 14.04 -4.66 11.67
N ARG A 363 14.22 -5.96 11.90
CA ARG A 363 15.52 -6.55 12.33
C ARG A 363 16.20 -7.33 11.22
N SER A 364 15.49 -7.58 10.13
CA SER A 364 15.97 -8.40 9.03
C SER A 364 15.29 -7.98 7.73
N LYS A 365 16.04 -8.04 6.64
CA LYS A 365 15.46 -7.95 5.28
C LYS A 365 14.40 -9.02 5.00
N TYR A 366 14.31 -10.05 5.84
CA TYR A 366 13.29 -11.11 5.73
C TYR A 366 12.09 -10.88 6.66
N ASN A 367 12.07 -9.82 7.48
CA ASN A 367 10.88 -9.47 8.24
C ASN A 367 9.71 -9.14 7.31
N SER A 368 8.53 -9.62 7.67
CA SER A 368 7.30 -9.14 7.05
C SER A 368 7.06 -7.67 7.38
N ILE A 369 6.47 -6.95 6.43
CA ILE A 369 5.93 -5.61 6.69
C ILE A 369 4.47 -5.78 7.13
N ILE A 370 4.23 -5.71 8.44
CA ILE A 370 2.89 -5.85 9.02
C ILE A 370 2.16 -4.52 8.88
N LYS A 371 1.13 -4.49 8.02
CA LYS A 371 0.34 -3.26 7.76
C LYS A 371 -0.88 -3.14 8.65
N ILE A 372 -1.49 -4.27 9.02
CA ILE A 372 -2.63 -4.31 9.95
C ILE A 372 -2.47 -5.51 10.87
N ARG A 373 -2.60 -5.28 12.17
CA ARG A 373 -2.60 -6.33 13.19
C ARG A 373 -3.76 -6.15 14.18
N LEU A 374 -4.13 -7.22 14.86
CA LEU A 374 -5.29 -7.26 15.76
C LEU A 374 -5.21 -6.19 16.85
N ALA A 375 -4.04 -5.95 17.45
CA ALA A 375 -3.90 -4.96 18.51
C ALA A 375 -4.36 -3.56 18.08
N ASP A 376 -4.09 -3.13 16.84
CA ASP A 376 -4.58 -1.87 16.29
C ASP A 376 -6.12 -1.81 16.26
N ILE A 377 -6.76 -2.89 15.81
CA ILE A 377 -8.22 -2.97 15.73
C ILE A 377 -8.87 -3.01 17.13
N LEU A 378 -8.24 -3.68 18.10
CA LEU A 378 -8.70 -3.69 19.49
C LEU A 378 -8.63 -2.32 20.15
N LEU A 379 -7.52 -1.59 19.91
CA LEU A 379 -7.35 -0.24 20.45
C LEU A 379 -8.30 0.76 19.79
N LEU A 380 -8.53 0.65 18.49
CA LEU A 380 -9.52 1.46 17.76
C LEU A 380 -10.95 1.20 18.28
N LYS A 381 -11.28 -0.08 18.56
CA LYS A 381 -12.56 -0.45 19.21
C LYS A 381 -12.65 0.10 20.63
N ALA A 382 -11.53 0.12 21.37
CA ALA A 382 -11.50 0.72 22.71
C ALA A 382 -11.78 2.23 22.64
N GLU A 383 -11.19 2.96 21.70
CA GLU A 383 -11.53 4.36 21.43
C GLU A 383 -13.03 4.53 21.17
N ALA A 384 -13.59 3.72 20.28
CA ALA A 384 -15.01 3.78 19.96
C ALA A 384 -15.91 3.49 21.19
N TYR A 385 -15.47 2.62 22.09
CA TYR A 385 -16.19 2.38 23.35
C TYR A 385 -16.11 3.58 24.31
N VAL A 386 -14.97 4.29 24.37
CA VAL A 386 -14.89 5.54 25.16
C VAL A 386 -15.88 6.56 24.63
N GLU A 387 -15.89 6.78 23.35
CA GLU A 387 -16.73 7.78 22.68
C GLU A 387 -18.24 7.44 22.75
N THR A 388 -18.58 6.15 22.88
CA THR A 388 -19.96 5.69 23.06
C THR A 388 -20.33 5.46 24.53
N GLY A 389 -19.46 5.81 25.50
CA GLY A 389 -19.70 5.78 26.91
C GLY A 389 -19.48 4.43 27.59
N ASN A 390 -18.96 3.41 26.92
CA ASN A 390 -18.68 2.10 27.52
C ASN A 390 -17.22 2.00 28.01
N LEU A 391 -16.89 2.77 29.05
CA LEU A 391 -15.54 2.86 29.60
C LEU A 391 -15.00 1.52 30.13
N GLN A 392 -15.87 0.66 30.68
CA GLN A 392 -15.45 -0.65 31.19
C GLN A 392 -14.97 -1.56 30.06
N ALA A 393 -15.70 -1.62 28.95
CA ALA A 393 -15.29 -2.41 27.79
C ALA A 393 -14.01 -1.84 27.15
N ALA A 394 -13.90 -0.52 27.09
CA ALA A 394 -12.68 0.13 26.60
C ALA A 394 -11.45 -0.26 27.43
N ALA A 395 -11.54 -0.12 28.77
CA ALA A 395 -10.45 -0.49 29.66
C ALA A 395 -10.05 -1.97 29.55
N ALA A 396 -11.04 -2.87 29.39
CA ALA A 396 -10.77 -4.29 29.18
C ALA A 396 -9.95 -4.56 27.92
N LEU A 397 -10.27 -3.90 26.78
CA LEU A 397 -9.53 -4.04 25.54
C LEU A 397 -8.11 -3.48 25.64
N VAL A 398 -7.93 -2.30 26.25
CA VAL A 398 -6.60 -1.73 26.49
C VAL A 398 -5.76 -2.67 27.33
N ASN A 399 -6.30 -3.21 28.42
CA ASN A 399 -5.60 -4.16 29.29
C ASN A 399 -5.26 -5.48 28.59
N THR A 400 -6.07 -5.90 27.60
CA THR A 400 -5.79 -7.10 26.79
C THR A 400 -4.56 -6.88 25.88
N VAL A 401 -4.38 -5.68 25.34
CA VAL A 401 -3.25 -5.36 24.46
C VAL A 401 -1.98 -5.04 25.27
N ARG A 402 -2.13 -4.48 26.46
CA ARG A 402 -1.04 -4.10 27.37
C ARG A 402 -0.42 -5.32 28.06
#